data_7705eda8b58c7f86c08fbb3475edaf6b
#
_entry.id   7705eda8b58c7f86c08fbb3475edaf6b
#
_cell.length_a   1.000
_cell.length_b   1.000
_cell.length_c   1.000
_cell.angle_alpha   90.00
_cell.angle_beta   90.00
_cell.angle_gamma   90.00
#
_symmetry.space_group_name_H-M   'P 1'
#
loop_
_entity.id
_entity.type
_entity.pdbx_description
1 polymer ?
#
loop_
_entity_poly.entity_id
_entity_poly.type
_entity_poly.pdbx_seq_one_letter_code
_entity_poly.pdbx_strand_id
1 'polypeptide(L)'
;EIQQNSNTTYRVYDYNRLGADGKPRELHTEKALDVTKCEPPKNNGVMPPVVKKDGYDEKHLTSCELFSVKDITVNKSYSSVADSNSFVSILVIDGNGSLICENETFPLCKGNSYFISADSGEFKICGNVNLIETRV
;
A
#
# COMPACT_ATOMS: atom_id res chain seq x y z
N GLU A 1 3.37 5.96 1.51
CA GLU A 1 2.15 6.78 1.46
C GLU A 1 1.22 6.20 0.39
N ILE A 2 -0.03 5.94 0.76
CA ILE A 2 -1.08 5.51 -0.17
C ILE A 2 -2.13 6.60 -0.14
N GLN A 3 -2.44 7.17 -1.30
CA GLN A 3 -3.38 8.28 -1.44
C GLN A 3 -4.18 8.17 -2.71
N GLN A 4 -5.35 8.81 -2.72
CA GLN A 4 -6.12 9.00 -3.94
C GLN A 4 -5.34 9.88 -4.93
N ASN A 5 -5.42 9.57 -6.23
CA ASN A 5 -4.78 10.39 -7.26
C ASN A 5 -5.37 11.81 -7.29
N SER A 6 -4.60 12.79 -6.81
CA SER A 6 -5.00 14.19 -6.75
C SER A 6 -3.77 15.10 -6.89
N ASN A 7 -3.94 16.21 -7.60
CA ASN A 7 -2.95 17.28 -7.68
C ASN A 7 -3.06 18.28 -6.52
N THR A 8 -4.00 18.07 -5.60
CA THR A 8 -4.19 18.97 -4.46
C THR A 8 -3.07 18.75 -3.45
N THR A 9 -2.30 19.78 -3.18
CA THR A 9 -1.22 19.77 -2.18
C THR A 9 -1.29 21.03 -1.34
N TYR A 10 -1.43 20.86 -0.03
CA TYR A 10 -1.29 21.96 0.93
C TYR A 10 0.03 21.83 1.68
N ARG A 11 1.04 22.56 1.20
CA ARG A 11 2.41 22.49 1.69
C ARG A 11 2.55 23.31 2.97
N VAL A 12 2.86 22.64 4.07
CA VAL A 12 3.08 23.29 5.38
C VAL A 12 4.56 23.61 5.57
N TYR A 13 5.44 22.76 5.09
CA TYR A 13 6.88 22.91 5.15
C TYR A 13 7.55 22.29 3.92
N ASP A 14 8.63 22.85 3.43
CA ASP A 14 9.26 22.40 2.17
C ASP A 14 10.79 22.39 2.19
N TYR A 15 11.40 22.41 3.36
CA TYR A 15 12.87 22.34 3.48
C TYR A 15 13.60 23.41 2.65
N ASN A 16 12.97 24.58 2.43
CA ASN A 16 13.49 25.67 1.59
C ASN A 16 13.85 25.25 0.15
N ARG A 17 13.19 24.21 -0.38
CA ARG A 17 13.39 23.79 -1.78
C ARG A 17 12.97 24.90 -2.74
N LEU A 18 13.82 25.13 -3.75
CA LEU A 18 13.54 26.13 -4.77
C LEU A 18 12.66 25.54 -5.88
N GLY A 19 11.74 26.32 -6.36
CA GLY A 19 10.97 26.04 -7.57
C GLY A 19 11.81 26.25 -8.85
N ALA A 20 11.19 26.03 -10.00
CA ALA A 20 11.84 26.25 -11.30
C ALA A 20 12.22 27.72 -11.56
N ASP A 21 11.60 28.65 -10.85
CA ASP A 21 11.85 30.09 -10.86
C ASP A 21 12.98 30.52 -9.92
N GLY A 22 13.64 29.59 -9.24
CA GLY A 22 14.70 29.84 -8.28
C GLY A 22 14.24 30.42 -6.93
N LYS A 23 12.93 30.49 -6.67
CA LYS A 23 12.36 30.98 -5.42
C LYS A 23 11.87 29.82 -4.55
N PRO A 24 11.80 30.01 -3.21
CA PRO A 24 11.15 29.02 -2.35
C PRO A 24 9.70 28.76 -2.81
N ARG A 25 9.28 27.49 -2.80
CA ARG A 25 7.92 27.13 -3.18
C ARG A 25 6.92 27.66 -2.16
N GLU A 26 5.74 28.06 -2.64
CA GLU A 26 4.67 28.59 -1.80
C GLU A 26 4.25 27.60 -0.72
N LEU A 27 4.06 28.09 0.49
CA LEU A 27 3.46 27.36 1.60
C LEU A 27 1.96 27.68 1.68
N HIS A 28 1.16 26.70 2.08
CA HIS A 28 -0.31 26.79 2.14
C HIS A 28 -0.81 26.52 3.57
N THR A 29 -0.17 27.15 4.56
CA THR A 29 -0.39 26.85 5.98
C THR A 29 -1.85 27.07 6.41
N GLU A 30 -2.48 28.17 6.00
CA GLU A 30 -3.89 28.43 6.33
C GLU A 30 -4.82 27.38 5.74
N LYS A 31 -4.68 27.07 4.44
CA LYS A 31 -5.49 26.03 3.78
C LYS A 31 -5.26 24.65 4.38
N ALA A 32 -4.03 24.36 4.81
CA ALA A 32 -3.72 23.10 5.50
C ALA A 32 -4.44 23.03 6.85
N LEU A 33 -4.49 24.12 7.62
CA LEU A 33 -5.22 24.16 8.88
C LEU A 33 -6.72 23.94 8.68
N ASP A 34 -7.32 24.53 7.66
CA ASP A 34 -8.75 24.40 7.34
C ASP A 34 -9.18 22.95 7.07
N VAL A 35 -8.30 22.13 6.48
CA VAL A 35 -8.61 20.74 6.13
C VAL A 35 -8.05 19.71 7.12
N THR A 36 -7.20 20.13 8.03
CA THR A 36 -6.57 19.22 9.00
C THR A 36 -7.57 18.84 10.11
N LYS A 37 -7.81 17.55 10.26
CA LYS A 37 -8.54 17.03 11.42
C LYS A 37 -7.62 16.99 12.63
N CYS A 38 -7.81 17.90 13.57
CA CYS A 38 -7.06 17.99 14.82
C CYS A 38 -7.62 17.05 15.92
N GLU A 39 -8.15 15.91 15.52
CA GLU A 39 -8.67 14.89 16.43
C GLU A 39 -7.63 13.77 16.62
N PRO A 40 -7.55 13.13 17.79
CA PRO A 40 -6.73 11.96 17.96
C PRO A 40 -7.11 10.85 16.96
N PRO A 41 -6.15 10.05 16.48
CA PRO A 41 -6.48 8.93 15.60
C PRO A 41 -7.39 7.93 16.32
N LYS A 42 -8.40 7.40 15.62
CA LYS A 42 -9.41 6.49 16.20
C LYS A 42 -8.82 5.23 16.84
N ASN A 43 -7.68 4.78 16.34
CA ASN A 43 -6.99 3.59 16.85
C ASN A 43 -5.91 3.89 17.91
N ASN A 44 -5.75 5.15 18.34
CA ASN A 44 -4.73 5.57 19.31
C ASN A 44 -3.31 5.05 19.03
N GLY A 45 -2.96 4.83 17.77
CA GLY A 45 -1.68 4.25 17.36
C GLY A 45 -1.49 2.77 17.69
N VAL A 46 -2.54 2.09 18.13
CA VAL A 46 -2.47 0.64 18.37
C VAL A 46 -2.28 -0.09 17.04
N MET A 47 -1.20 -0.88 16.96
CA MET A 47 -0.95 -1.70 15.79
C MET A 47 -2.05 -2.76 15.62
N PRO A 48 -2.54 -3.00 14.40
CA PRO A 48 -3.53 -4.03 14.15
C PRO A 48 -3.01 -5.41 14.59
N PRO A 49 -3.88 -6.28 15.11
CA PRO A 49 -3.49 -7.63 15.49
C PRO A 49 -3.05 -8.44 14.27
N VAL A 50 -2.07 -9.32 14.49
CA VAL A 50 -1.66 -10.31 13.51
C VAL A 50 -2.68 -11.44 13.50
N VAL A 51 -3.25 -11.75 12.34
CA VAL A 51 -4.11 -12.91 12.12
C VAL A 51 -3.28 -14.01 11.47
N LYS A 52 -3.08 -15.11 12.17
CA LYS A 52 -2.33 -16.26 11.67
C LYS A 52 -3.21 -17.15 10.80
N LYS A 53 -2.71 -17.51 9.64
CA LYS A 53 -3.32 -18.41 8.66
C LYS A 53 -2.37 -19.57 8.32
N ASP A 54 -2.87 -20.57 7.62
CA ASP A 54 -1.99 -21.63 7.13
C ASP A 54 -1.15 -21.11 5.96
N GLY A 55 0.15 -20.98 6.22
CA GLY A 55 1.13 -20.55 5.23
C GLY A 55 1.44 -19.06 5.18
N TYR A 56 0.72 -18.22 5.94
CA TYR A 56 1.00 -16.78 6.02
C TYR A 56 0.38 -16.14 7.27
N ASP A 57 0.87 -14.97 7.61
CA ASP A 57 0.27 -14.09 8.63
C ASP A 57 -0.22 -12.81 7.94
N GLU A 58 -1.33 -12.26 8.38
CA GLU A 58 -1.85 -10.99 7.85
C GLU A 58 -2.14 -9.97 8.95
N LYS A 59 -1.92 -8.69 8.63
CA LYS A 59 -2.39 -7.55 9.41
C LYS A 59 -3.21 -6.64 8.51
N HIS A 60 -4.40 -6.30 8.91
CA HIS A 60 -5.20 -5.29 8.24
C HIS A 60 -4.74 -3.89 8.71
N LEU A 61 -3.97 -3.17 7.89
CA LEU A 61 -3.38 -1.90 8.27
C LEU A 61 -4.39 -0.77 8.30
N THR A 62 -5.19 -0.65 7.23
CA THR A 62 -6.23 0.38 7.10
C THR A 62 -7.22 0.05 6.00
N SER A 63 -8.41 0.61 6.10
CA SER A 63 -9.38 0.66 5.00
C SER A 63 -10.22 1.92 5.06
N CYS A 64 -10.66 2.37 3.90
CA CYS A 64 -11.64 3.43 3.72
C CYS A 64 -12.52 3.08 2.51
N GLU A 65 -13.40 3.96 2.11
CA GLU A 65 -14.25 3.77 0.92
C GLU A 65 -13.46 3.65 -0.39
N LEU A 66 -12.21 4.11 -0.41
CA LEU A 66 -11.39 4.23 -1.61
C LEU A 66 -10.32 3.15 -1.73
N PHE A 67 -9.87 2.55 -0.62
CA PHE A 67 -8.85 1.52 -0.64
C PHE A 67 -8.78 0.72 0.67
N SER A 68 -8.18 -0.45 0.59
CA SER A 68 -7.77 -1.27 1.72
C SER A 68 -6.31 -1.68 1.62
N VAL A 69 -5.62 -1.79 2.75
CA VAL A 69 -4.19 -2.11 2.83
C VAL A 69 -3.95 -3.21 3.84
N LYS A 70 -3.23 -4.23 3.44
CA LYS A 70 -2.80 -5.34 4.30
C LYS A 70 -1.28 -5.50 4.25
N ASP A 71 -0.68 -5.82 5.40
CA ASP A 71 0.67 -6.36 5.53
C ASP A 71 0.54 -7.89 5.58
N ILE A 72 1.19 -8.58 4.65
CA ILE A 72 1.12 -10.03 4.52
C ILE A 72 2.54 -10.59 4.62
N THR A 73 2.76 -11.45 5.60
CA THR A 73 4.01 -12.19 5.77
C THR A 73 3.79 -13.64 5.36
N VAL A 74 4.24 -13.98 4.16
CA VAL A 74 4.16 -15.34 3.62
C VAL A 74 5.33 -16.16 4.14
N ASN A 75 5.06 -17.33 4.71
CA ASN A 75 6.07 -18.28 5.18
C ASN A 75 6.01 -19.63 4.44
N LYS A 76 4.99 -19.84 3.63
CA LYS A 76 4.77 -20.99 2.76
C LYS A 76 4.10 -20.58 1.47
N SER A 77 2.81 -20.23 1.57
CA SER A 77 2.03 -19.74 0.43
C SER A 77 0.86 -18.87 0.88
N TYR A 78 0.51 -17.94 0.03
CA TYR A 78 -0.66 -17.09 0.12
C TYR A 78 -1.41 -17.13 -1.23
N SER A 79 -2.68 -17.45 -1.23
CA SER A 79 -3.53 -17.45 -2.42
C SER A 79 -4.64 -16.42 -2.26
N SER A 80 -4.95 -15.71 -3.33
CA SER A 80 -6.01 -14.71 -3.38
C SER A 80 -6.55 -14.54 -4.80
N VAL A 81 -7.52 -13.68 -4.99
CA VAL A 81 -8.20 -13.45 -6.26
C VAL A 81 -8.19 -11.96 -6.60
N ALA A 82 -7.82 -11.60 -7.81
CA ALA A 82 -8.09 -10.31 -8.42
C ALA A 82 -9.39 -10.42 -9.21
N ASP A 83 -10.50 -10.11 -8.54
CA ASP A 83 -11.84 -10.17 -9.13
C ASP A 83 -12.16 -8.89 -9.93
N SER A 84 -13.37 -8.80 -10.48
CA SER A 84 -13.80 -7.65 -11.27
C SER A 84 -13.98 -6.35 -10.46
N ASN A 85 -13.96 -6.42 -9.12
CA ASN A 85 -14.20 -5.24 -8.29
C ASN A 85 -12.94 -4.40 -8.09
N SER A 86 -11.74 -5.03 -8.08
CA SER A 86 -10.50 -4.33 -7.79
C SER A 86 -9.29 -5.00 -8.43
N PHE A 87 -8.34 -4.18 -8.85
CA PHE A 87 -6.97 -4.61 -9.05
C PHE A 87 -6.30 -4.97 -7.71
N VAL A 88 -5.15 -5.62 -7.78
CA VAL A 88 -4.29 -5.89 -6.62
C VAL A 88 -2.92 -5.29 -6.86
N SER A 89 -2.51 -4.35 -6.01
CA SER A 89 -1.14 -3.83 -5.99
C SER A 89 -0.34 -4.52 -4.90
N ILE A 90 0.83 -5.04 -5.26
CA ILE A 90 1.75 -5.75 -4.37
C ILE A 90 3.06 -4.99 -4.33
N LEU A 91 3.54 -4.65 -3.13
CA LEU A 91 4.87 -4.10 -2.88
C LEU A 91 5.64 -5.03 -1.97
N VAL A 92 6.76 -5.58 -2.44
CA VAL A 92 7.62 -6.46 -1.64
C VAL A 92 8.50 -5.65 -0.71
N ILE A 93 8.30 -5.84 0.59
CA ILE A 93 9.01 -5.11 1.65
C ILE A 93 10.31 -5.81 2.02
N ASP A 94 10.28 -7.16 2.11
CA ASP A 94 11.46 -7.95 2.46
C ASP A 94 11.30 -9.41 2.02
N GLY A 95 12.41 -10.15 1.96
CA GLY A 95 12.42 -11.56 1.61
C GLY A 95 12.40 -11.83 0.11
N ASN A 96 12.17 -13.09 -0.23
CA ASN A 96 12.16 -13.59 -1.61
C ASN A 96 11.06 -14.64 -1.81
N GLY A 97 10.53 -14.71 -3.03
CA GLY A 97 9.50 -15.66 -3.37
C GLY A 97 9.17 -15.66 -4.85
N SER A 98 7.99 -16.13 -5.16
CA SER A 98 7.41 -16.11 -6.52
C SER A 98 5.94 -15.74 -6.48
N LEU A 99 5.50 -14.95 -7.44
CA LEU A 99 4.11 -14.68 -7.76
C LEU A 99 3.72 -15.55 -8.96
N ILE A 100 2.67 -16.33 -8.84
CA ILE A 100 2.10 -17.17 -9.89
C ILE A 100 0.74 -16.59 -10.24
N CYS A 101 0.55 -16.17 -11.48
CA CYS A 101 -0.68 -15.59 -11.99
C CYS A 101 -0.83 -15.98 -13.46
N GLU A 102 -2.02 -16.40 -13.91
CA GLU A 102 -2.32 -16.76 -15.31
C GLU A 102 -1.32 -17.77 -15.93
N ASN A 103 -0.86 -18.75 -15.14
CA ASN A 103 0.17 -19.74 -15.53
C ASN A 103 1.59 -19.18 -15.75
N GLU A 104 1.82 -17.91 -15.46
CA GLU A 104 3.14 -17.30 -15.44
C GLU A 104 3.70 -17.21 -14.03
N THR A 105 5.02 -17.20 -13.92
CA THR A 105 5.71 -17.10 -12.62
C THR A 105 6.69 -15.95 -12.65
N PHE A 106 6.52 -15.03 -11.71
CA PHE A 106 7.33 -13.82 -11.56
C PHE A 106 8.15 -13.92 -10.27
N PRO A 107 9.45 -13.58 -10.28
CA PRO A 107 10.26 -13.56 -9.08
C PRO A 107 9.83 -12.42 -8.16
N LEU A 108 9.77 -12.67 -6.85
CA LEU A 108 9.56 -11.63 -5.84
C LEU A 108 10.86 -11.38 -5.10
N CYS A 109 11.34 -10.13 -5.15
CA CYS A 109 12.50 -9.66 -4.40
C CYS A 109 12.16 -8.32 -3.74
N LYS A 110 12.82 -8.03 -2.63
CA LYS A 110 12.68 -6.74 -1.94
C LYS A 110 12.74 -5.55 -2.88
N GLY A 111 11.77 -4.65 -2.79
CA GLY A 111 11.62 -3.46 -3.62
C GLY A 111 10.87 -3.69 -4.93
N ASN A 112 10.53 -4.94 -5.29
CA ASN A 112 9.68 -5.20 -6.44
C ASN A 112 8.24 -4.71 -6.17
N SER A 113 7.60 -4.21 -7.22
CA SER A 113 6.19 -3.84 -7.22
C SER A 113 5.49 -4.53 -8.39
N TYR A 114 4.32 -5.10 -8.12
CA TYR A 114 3.49 -5.78 -9.11
C TYR A 114 2.09 -5.21 -9.10
N PHE A 115 1.51 -5.13 -10.27
CA PHE A 115 0.13 -4.74 -10.47
C PHE A 115 -0.60 -5.90 -11.15
N ILE A 116 -1.58 -6.47 -10.48
CA ILE A 116 -2.45 -7.51 -11.01
C ILE A 116 -3.78 -6.84 -11.37
N SER A 117 -4.14 -6.85 -12.64
CA SER A 117 -5.37 -6.20 -13.13
C SER A 117 -6.61 -6.80 -12.48
N ALA A 118 -7.67 -6.01 -12.38
CA ALA A 118 -8.97 -6.55 -12.05
C ALA A 118 -9.37 -7.64 -13.07
N ASP A 119 -10.08 -8.65 -12.60
CA ASP A 119 -10.55 -9.79 -13.39
C ASP A 119 -9.45 -10.75 -13.91
N SER A 120 -8.20 -10.62 -13.40
CA SER A 120 -7.12 -11.58 -13.69
C SER A 120 -7.30 -12.94 -13.00
N GLY A 121 -8.28 -13.07 -12.10
CA GLY A 121 -8.57 -14.33 -11.44
C GLY A 121 -7.63 -14.67 -10.28
N GLU A 122 -7.35 -15.95 -10.09
CA GLU A 122 -6.55 -16.43 -8.97
C GLU A 122 -5.06 -16.15 -9.16
N PHE A 123 -4.41 -15.74 -8.08
CA PHE A 123 -2.97 -15.65 -7.99
C PHE A 123 -2.45 -16.29 -6.70
N LYS A 124 -1.21 -16.72 -6.73
CA LYS A 124 -0.55 -17.37 -5.60
C LYS A 124 0.85 -16.80 -5.39
N ILE A 125 1.18 -16.54 -4.14
CA ILE A 125 2.53 -16.15 -3.72
C ILE A 125 3.12 -17.30 -2.91
N CYS A 126 4.34 -17.71 -3.27
CA CYS A 126 5.07 -18.77 -2.60
C CYS A 126 6.44 -18.28 -2.17
N GLY A 127 6.92 -18.75 -1.02
CA GLY A 127 8.24 -18.43 -0.51
C GLY A 127 8.22 -17.88 0.91
N ASN A 128 9.27 -17.14 1.24
CA ASN A 128 9.40 -16.44 2.51
C ASN A 128 9.55 -14.95 2.22
N VAL A 129 8.42 -14.24 2.21
CA VAL A 129 8.34 -12.86 1.73
C VAL A 129 7.33 -12.05 2.53
N ASN A 130 7.70 -10.81 2.86
CA ASN A 130 6.80 -9.82 3.44
C ASN A 130 6.42 -8.80 2.36
N LEU A 131 5.14 -8.51 2.26
CA LEU A 131 4.59 -7.62 1.24
C LEU A 131 3.43 -6.77 1.77
N ILE A 132 3.20 -5.66 1.10
CA ILE A 132 1.99 -4.86 1.25
C ILE A 132 1.07 -5.15 0.07
N GLU A 133 -0.15 -5.57 0.37
CA GLU A 133 -1.24 -5.70 -0.61
C GLU A 133 -2.19 -4.51 -0.47
N THR A 134 -2.47 -3.85 -1.59
CA THR A 134 -3.45 -2.75 -1.67
C THR A 134 -4.51 -3.06 -2.71
N ARG A 135 -5.77 -2.78 -2.36
CA ARG A 135 -6.95 -2.88 -3.23
C ARG A 135 -7.79 -1.61 -3.14
N VAL A 136 -8.61 -1.36 -4.14
CA VAL A 136 -9.63 -0.28 -4.17
C VAL A 136 -11.03 -0.84 -4.05
#